data_914c85b55d88634eb88e2d2bcab0c62b
#
_entry.id   914c85b55d88634eb88e2d2bcab0c62b
#
_cell.length_a   1.000
_cell.length_b   1.000
_cell.length_c   1.000
_cell.angle_alpha   90.00
_cell.angle_beta   90.00
_cell.angle_gamma   90.00
#
_symmetry.space_group_name_H-M   'P 1'
#
loop_
_entity.id
_entity.type
_entity.pdbx_description
1 polymer ?
#
loop_
_entity_poly.entity_id
_entity_poly.type
_entity_poly.pdbx_seq_one_letter_code
_entity_poly.pdbx_strand_id
1 'polypeptide(L)'
;MKLTPIMKSLALAGIISTLPVTSWAETSPKEAAAATKQANDALYKQLPFSDNTDFTNAHKGFIAALPTEVIKGEQGNVIWNPQQYDFIKEGEKAPDTVNPSLWRQSQLINISGLFEVTEGVYQIRNLDLSNMTIIEGKEGITVVDPLVSAETAKVGMDLYYKNRGNKPVVAVIYTHSHVDHYGGVRGVVDEADVKSGKVKIYAPSGFMEAAVAENIMAGNVMSRRASYMYGNLLKPDATGQVGAGLGTTTSAGTVTLIAPTNIIEKDGQKEIIDGLTYDFMLAPGSEAPSEMLWYIEEKKLIESAEDVTHTLHNTYSLRGAKIREPLPWSKYINAAIVRWGDKAEIIMAQHHWPTWGNENVVNLLKSQR
;
A
#
# COMPACT_ATOMS: atom_id res chain seq x y z
N MET A 1 13.96 -68.60 15.92
CA MET A 1 13.56 -67.49 16.80
C MET A 1 12.23 -66.95 16.31
N LYS A 2 11.13 -67.15 17.05
CA LYS A 2 9.80 -66.68 16.64
C LYS A 2 9.73 -65.19 16.99
N LEU A 3 9.56 -64.35 15.99
CA LEU A 3 9.38 -62.93 16.17
C LEU A 3 8.06 -62.66 16.94
N THR A 4 8.12 -61.80 17.95
CA THR A 4 6.95 -61.37 18.73
C THR A 4 5.99 -60.52 17.89
N PRO A 5 4.68 -60.45 18.26
CA PRO A 5 3.69 -59.67 17.51
C PRO A 5 4.07 -58.17 17.32
N ILE A 6 4.80 -57.62 18.28
CA ILE A 6 5.27 -56.24 18.24
C ILE A 6 6.30 -55.99 17.10
N MET A 7 7.17 -56.95 16.84
CA MET A 7 8.15 -56.86 15.75
C MET A 7 7.50 -56.98 14.36
N LYS A 8 6.34 -57.65 14.25
CA LYS A 8 5.58 -57.71 12.99
C LYS A 8 4.85 -56.40 12.69
N SER A 9 4.39 -55.71 13.70
CA SER A 9 3.74 -54.38 13.53
C SER A 9 4.74 -53.30 13.15
N LEU A 10 5.98 -53.34 13.65
CA LEU A 10 7.03 -52.40 13.28
C LEU A 10 7.56 -52.63 11.84
N ALA A 11 7.54 -53.86 11.33
CA ALA A 11 7.91 -54.16 9.94
C ALA A 11 6.86 -53.69 8.93
N LEU A 12 5.57 -53.57 9.32
CA LEU A 12 4.50 -53.08 8.46
C LEU A 12 4.44 -51.55 8.43
N ALA A 13 4.85 -50.88 9.51
CA ALA A 13 4.91 -49.41 9.57
C ALA A 13 6.06 -48.83 8.72
N GLY A 14 7.13 -49.61 8.45
CA GLY A 14 8.28 -49.17 7.64
C GLY A 14 8.02 -49.15 6.11
N ILE A 15 6.92 -49.73 5.63
CA ILE A 15 6.64 -49.82 4.18
C ILE A 15 5.71 -48.68 3.71
N ILE A 16 5.08 -47.96 4.63
CA ILE A 16 4.14 -46.85 4.27
C ILE A 16 4.87 -45.50 4.07
N SER A 17 6.16 -45.42 4.41
CA SER A 17 6.91 -44.16 4.35
C SER A 17 7.62 -43.87 3.01
N THR A 18 7.39 -44.67 1.97
CA THR A 18 8.00 -44.44 0.64
C THR A 18 6.97 -44.23 -0.49
N LEU A 19 5.79 -43.73 -0.16
CA LEU A 19 4.97 -43.15 -1.22
C LEU A 19 5.69 -41.87 -1.66
N PRO A 20 6.03 -41.71 -2.95
CA PRO A 20 6.58 -40.48 -3.43
C PRO A 20 5.55 -39.38 -3.08
N VAL A 21 5.96 -38.38 -2.34
CA VAL A 21 5.22 -37.12 -2.30
C VAL A 21 5.15 -36.71 -3.76
N THR A 22 3.98 -36.91 -4.39
CA THR A 22 3.73 -36.36 -5.71
C THR A 22 3.95 -34.89 -5.55
N SER A 23 5.09 -34.39 -6.02
CA SER A 23 5.30 -32.97 -6.22
C SER A 23 4.06 -32.51 -6.99
N TRP A 24 3.36 -31.55 -6.46
CA TRP A 24 2.33 -30.86 -7.22
C TRP A 24 3.03 -30.41 -8.49
N ALA A 25 2.67 -30.98 -9.62
CA ALA A 25 3.24 -30.59 -10.90
C ALA A 25 2.95 -29.10 -11.02
N GLU A 26 3.99 -28.28 -11.12
CA GLU A 26 3.84 -26.88 -11.49
C GLU A 26 3.04 -26.89 -12.80
N THR A 27 1.80 -26.46 -12.72
CA THR A 27 0.98 -26.32 -13.92
C THR A 27 1.61 -25.18 -14.72
N SER A 28 2.13 -25.50 -15.89
CA SER A 28 2.65 -24.48 -16.80
C SER A 28 1.59 -23.39 -17.03
N PRO A 29 1.99 -22.12 -17.10
CA PRO A 29 1.08 -21.03 -17.45
C PRO A 29 0.31 -21.37 -18.72
N LYS A 30 -0.98 -21.01 -18.76
CA LYS A 30 -1.86 -21.28 -19.89
C LYS A 30 -2.13 -20.02 -20.68
N GLU A 31 -2.20 -20.15 -22.00
CA GLU A 31 -2.72 -19.10 -22.87
C GLU A 31 -4.19 -18.80 -22.56
N ALA A 32 -4.61 -17.56 -22.85
CA ALA A 32 -5.98 -17.16 -22.67
C ALA A 32 -6.93 -17.93 -23.59
N ALA A 33 -8.02 -18.47 -23.03
CA ALA A 33 -9.08 -19.10 -23.82
C ALA A 33 -9.76 -18.06 -24.76
N ALA A 34 -10.36 -18.52 -25.84
CA ALA A 34 -11.06 -17.65 -26.78
C ALA A 34 -12.12 -16.77 -26.10
N ALA A 35 -12.87 -17.34 -25.13
CA ALA A 35 -13.86 -16.59 -24.35
C ALA A 35 -13.21 -15.47 -23.51
N THR A 36 -12.04 -15.72 -22.92
CA THR A 36 -11.30 -14.70 -22.16
C THR A 36 -10.83 -13.56 -23.07
N LYS A 37 -10.25 -13.89 -24.24
CA LYS A 37 -9.84 -12.88 -25.24
C LYS A 37 -11.03 -12.03 -25.68
N GLN A 38 -12.16 -12.65 -26.00
CA GLN A 38 -13.37 -11.95 -26.41
C GLN A 38 -13.89 -11.01 -25.30
N ALA A 39 -13.91 -11.46 -24.05
CA ALA A 39 -14.33 -10.63 -22.91
C ALA A 39 -13.40 -9.43 -22.71
N ASN A 40 -12.08 -9.65 -22.75
CA ASN A 40 -11.08 -8.59 -22.63
C ASN A 40 -11.16 -7.58 -23.79
N ASP A 41 -11.31 -8.05 -25.04
CA ASP A 41 -11.46 -7.17 -26.20
C ASP A 41 -12.74 -6.32 -26.17
N ALA A 42 -13.82 -6.82 -25.57
CA ALA A 42 -15.06 -6.07 -25.42
C ALA A 42 -14.88 -4.84 -24.51
N LEU A 43 -14.00 -4.90 -23.49
CA LEU A 43 -13.76 -3.80 -22.57
C LEU A 43 -13.17 -2.57 -23.26
N TYR A 44 -12.33 -2.74 -24.28
CA TYR A 44 -11.78 -1.62 -25.06
C TYR A 44 -12.83 -0.78 -25.78
N LYS A 45 -14.03 -1.33 -26.00
CA LYS A 45 -15.16 -0.61 -26.61
C LYS A 45 -16.09 0.03 -25.57
N GLN A 46 -16.00 -0.41 -24.32
CA GLN A 46 -16.91 0.01 -23.24
C GLN A 46 -16.29 1.05 -22.32
N LEU A 47 -14.96 1.04 -22.14
CA LEU A 47 -14.25 1.87 -21.19
C LEU A 47 -13.40 2.94 -21.92
N PRO A 48 -13.20 4.12 -21.31
CA PRO A 48 -12.53 5.26 -21.93
C PRO A 48 -11.00 5.11 -21.90
N PHE A 49 -10.43 4.07 -22.53
CA PHE A 49 -8.99 3.84 -22.56
C PHE A 49 -8.18 4.95 -23.27
N SER A 50 -8.84 5.81 -24.03
CA SER A 50 -8.20 6.99 -24.66
C SER A 50 -8.02 8.16 -23.70
N ASP A 51 -8.62 8.13 -22.50
CA ASP A 51 -8.40 9.16 -21.47
C ASP A 51 -7.02 8.97 -20.82
N ASN A 52 -6.15 9.96 -21.00
CA ASN A 52 -4.79 9.96 -20.46
C ASN A 52 -4.61 10.86 -19.23
N THR A 53 -5.70 11.36 -18.65
CA THR A 53 -5.66 12.25 -17.48
C THR A 53 -4.89 11.63 -16.31
N ASP A 54 -5.13 10.35 -16.02
CA ASP A 54 -4.43 9.64 -14.96
C ASP A 54 -2.93 9.52 -15.22
N PHE A 55 -2.51 9.23 -16.46
CA PHE A 55 -1.08 9.18 -16.82
C PHE A 55 -0.42 10.54 -16.66
N THR A 56 -1.09 11.63 -17.08
CA THR A 56 -0.64 12.99 -16.87
C THR A 56 -0.44 13.28 -15.39
N ASN A 57 -1.41 12.90 -14.56
CA ASN A 57 -1.36 13.10 -13.11
C ASN A 57 -0.28 12.21 -12.46
N ALA A 58 -0.14 10.97 -12.88
CA ALA A 58 0.85 10.06 -12.34
C ALA A 58 2.29 10.50 -12.61
N HIS A 59 2.56 11.12 -13.76
CA HIS A 59 3.88 11.68 -14.08
C HIS A 59 4.16 13.06 -13.45
N LYS A 60 3.12 13.75 -13.00
CA LYS A 60 3.26 15.12 -12.50
C LYS A 60 4.14 15.19 -11.25
N GLY A 61 5.05 16.15 -11.25
CA GLY A 61 5.95 16.43 -10.13
C GLY A 61 7.13 15.45 -10.01
N PHE A 62 7.44 14.65 -11.03
CA PHE A 62 8.57 13.72 -11.01
C PHE A 62 9.89 14.44 -10.74
N ILE A 63 10.66 13.97 -9.75
CA ILE A 63 11.96 14.50 -9.35
C ILE A 63 13.09 13.51 -9.67
N ALA A 64 12.95 12.25 -9.23
CA ALA A 64 13.99 11.25 -9.36
C ALA A 64 13.43 9.82 -9.44
N ALA A 65 14.06 8.98 -10.25
CA ALA A 65 13.74 7.56 -10.31
C ALA A 65 14.17 6.83 -9.03
N LEU A 66 13.51 5.70 -8.75
CA LEU A 66 13.96 4.76 -7.73
C LEU A 66 15.37 4.24 -8.05
N PRO A 67 16.18 3.87 -7.04
CA PRO A 67 17.41 3.11 -7.27
C PRO A 67 17.09 1.81 -8.02
N THR A 68 17.96 1.43 -8.95
CA THR A 68 17.81 0.20 -9.77
C THR A 68 18.36 -1.04 -9.08
N GLU A 69 19.12 -0.86 -8.02
CA GLU A 69 19.73 -1.94 -7.24
C GLU A 69 18.66 -2.72 -6.48
N VAL A 70 18.81 -4.05 -6.50
CA VAL A 70 17.95 -4.95 -5.70
C VAL A 70 18.22 -4.72 -4.22
N ILE A 71 17.18 -4.39 -3.46
CA ILE A 71 17.25 -4.27 -2.00
C ILE A 71 17.33 -5.66 -1.42
N LYS A 72 18.36 -5.91 -0.61
CA LYS A 72 18.62 -7.20 0.04
C LYS A 72 18.63 -7.06 1.55
N GLY A 73 18.16 -8.09 2.22
CA GLY A 73 18.27 -8.23 3.66
C GLY A 73 19.68 -8.65 4.11
N GLU A 74 19.91 -8.66 5.42
CA GLU A 74 21.19 -9.04 6.03
C GLU A 74 21.62 -10.46 5.64
N GLN A 75 20.69 -11.35 5.37
CA GLN A 75 20.95 -12.73 4.94
C GLN A 75 21.11 -12.88 3.43
N GLY A 76 21.10 -11.77 2.67
CA GLY A 76 21.21 -11.76 1.21
C GLY A 76 19.93 -12.10 0.45
N ASN A 77 18.82 -12.33 1.15
CA ASN A 77 17.50 -12.52 0.53
C ASN A 77 17.02 -11.22 -0.15
N VAL A 78 16.31 -11.38 -1.25
CA VAL A 78 15.70 -10.25 -1.96
C VAL A 78 14.52 -9.73 -1.16
N ILE A 79 14.56 -8.44 -0.82
CA ILE A 79 13.46 -7.71 -0.16
C ILE A 79 12.60 -7.01 -1.20
N TRP A 80 13.23 -6.31 -2.14
CA TRP A 80 12.56 -5.60 -3.21
C TRP A 80 13.44 -5.59 -4.47
N ASN A 81 12.82 -5.87 -5.62
CA ASN A 81 13.46 -5.74 -6.91
C ASN A 81 12.72 -4.67 -7.74
N PRO A 82 13.28 -3.48 -7.92
CA PRO A 82 12.64 -2.38 -8.65
C PRO A 82 12.29 -2.72 -10.11
N GLN A 83 13.00 -3.70 -10.70
CA GLN A 83 12.86 -4.06 -12.12
C GLN A 83 11.93 -5.25 -12.37
N GLN A 84 11.33 -5.83 -11.34
CA GLN A 84 10.55 -7.06 -11.50
C GLN A 84 9.27 -6.90 -12.33
N TYR A 85 8.78 -5.67 -12.51
CA TYR A 85 7.61 -5.33 -13.32
C TYR A 85 7.96 -4.54 -14.59
N ASP A 86 9.22 -4.52 -15.01
CA ASP A 86 9.67 -3.80 -16.21
C ASP A 86 9.04 -4.32 -17.52
N PHE A 87 8.42 -5.48 -17.49
CA PHE A 87 7.65 -6.00 -18.62
C PHE A 87 6.33 -5.26 -18.86
N ILE A 88 5.85 -4.47 -17.88
CA ILE A 88 4.66 -3.64 -18.01
C ILE A 88 5.07 -2.27 -18.53
N LYS A 89 4.85 -2.04 -19.83
CA LYS A 89 5.23 -0.78 -20.49
C LYS A 89 4.02 0.10 -20.68
N GLU A 90 4.17 1.39 -20.41
CA GLU A 90 3.15 2.39 -20.69
C GLU A 90 2.83 2.43 -22.18
N GLY A 91 1.53 2.56 -22.52
CA GLY A 91 1.06 2.62 -23.91
C GLY A 91 0.94 1.27 -24.62
N GLU A 92 1.42 0.17 -24.04
CA GLU A 92 1.25 -1.16 -24.62
C GLU A 92 -0.15 -1.71 -24.35
N LYS A 93 -0.72 -2.41 -25.34
CA LYS A 93 -1.98 -3.14 -25.19
C LYS A 93 -1.81 -4.28 -24.18
N ALA A 94 -2.84 -4.52 -23.37
CA ALA A 94 -2.84 -5.65 -22.44
C ALA A 94 -2.65 -6.98 -23.17
N PRO A 95 -1.83 -7.89 -22.61
CA PRO A 95 -1.79 -9.28 -23.05
C PRO A 95 -3.19 -9.92 -22.99
N ASP A 96 -3.48 -10.88 -23.86
CA ASP A 96 -4.78 -11.56 -23.90
C ASP A 96 -5.16 -12.25 -22.57
N THR A 97 -4.17 -12.57 -21.76
CA THR A 97 -4.30 -13.21 -20.44
C THR A 97 -4.67 -12.23 -19.32
N VAL A 98 -4.57 -10.91 -19.54
CA VAL A 98 -4.75 -9.88 -18.53
C VAL A 98 -5.97 -9.01 -18.85
N ASN A 99 -6.78 -8.73 -17.84
CA ASN A 99 -7.87 -7.76 -17.97
C ASN A 99 -7.30 -6.38 -18.35
N PRO A 100 -7.80 -5.71 -19.41
CA PRO A 100 -7.25 -4.42 -19.86
C PRO A 100 -7.28 -3.31 -18.78
N SER A 101 -8.29 -3.28 -17.91
CA SER A 101 -8.34 -2.30 -16.83
C SER A 101 -7.26 -2.55 -15.78
N LEU A 102 -6.99 -3.82 -15.43
CA LEU A 102 -5.89 -4.17 -14.53
C LEU A 102 -4.54 -3.84 -15.16
N TRP A 103 -4.36 -4.11 -16.47
CA TRP A 103 -3.12 -3.76 -17.17
C TRP A 103 -2.87 -2.25 -17.17
N ARG A 104 -3.90 -1.45 -17.49
CA ARG A 104 -3.81 0.01 -17.44
C ARG A 104 -3.47 0.50 -16.03
N GLN A 105 -4.12 -0.06 -15.01
CA GLN A 105 -3.83 0.27 -13.61
C GLN A 105 -2.38 -0.10 -13.23
N SER A 106 -1.90 -1.26 -13.68
CA SER A 106 -0.52 -1.69 -13.43
C SER A 106 0.50 -0.81 -14.15
N GLN A 107 0.20 -0.31 -15.36
CA GLN A 107 1.02 0.68 -16.05
C GLN A 107 1.13 1.98 -15.24
N LEU A 108 0.02 2.48 -14.72
CA LEU A 108 -0.03 3.70 -13.89
C LEU A 108 0.73 3.54 -12.58
N ILE A 109 0.56 2.42 -11.88
CA ILE A 109 1.29 2.11 -10.63
C ILE A 109 2.80 2.00 -10.89
N ASN A 110 3.21 1.49 -12.07
CA ASN A 110 4.61 1.32 -12.42
C ASN A 110 5.34 2.65 -12.71
N ILE A 111 4.63 3.77 -12.73
CA ILE A 111 5.21 5.12 -12.74
C ILE A 111 5.76 5.41 -11.34
N SER A 112 7.04 5.13 -11.13
CA SER A 112 7.71 5.02 -9.83
C SER A 112 8.74 6.13 -9.61
N GLY A 113 9.04 6.44 -8.35
CA GLY A 113 10.07 7.41 -8.00
C GLY A 113 9.71 8.33 -6.85
N LEU A 114 10.46 9.43 -6.75
CA LEU A 114 10.19 10.58 -5.89
C LEU A 114 9.45 11.64 -6.70
N PHE A 115 8.33 12.11 -6.16
CA PHE A 115 7.47 13.11 -6.82
C PHE A 115 7.14 14.25 -5.86
N GLU A 116 7.10 15.48 -6.37
CA GLU A 116 6.54 16.62 -5.64
C GLU A 116 5.03 16.71 -5.91
N VAL A 117 4.23 16.60 -4.86
CA VAL A 117 2.76 16.76 -4.93
C VAL A 117 2.40 18.25 -4.98
N THR A 118 3.00 19.01 -4.10
CA THR A 118 2.98 20.48 -4.03
C THR A 118 4.19 20.93 -3.24
N GLU A 119 4.48 22.22 -3.20
CA GLU A 119 5.63 22.76 -2.47
C GLU A 119 5.71 22.22 -1.03
N GLY A 120 6.81 21.51 -0.74
CA GLY A 120 7.07 20.91 0.55
C GLY A 120 6.27 19.63 0.85
N VAL A 121 5.60 19.03 -0.13
CA VAL A 121 4.92 17.73 0.02
C VAL A 121 5.40 16.78 -1.08
N TYR A 122 5.94 15.64 -0.70
CA TYR A 122 6.56 14.68 -1.60
C TYR A 122 6.01 13.28 -1.37
N GLN A 123 5.97 12.46 -2.43
CA GLN A 123 5.64 11.04 -2.35
C GLN A 123 6.75 10.18 -2.96
N ILE A 124 7.12 9.11 -2.24
CA ILE A 124 7.84 7.96 -2.79
C ILE A 124 6.78 6.96 -3.25
N ARG A 125 6.74 6.67 -4.55
CA ARG A 125 5.73 5.79 -5.15
C ARG A 125 6.36 4.54 -5.75
N ASN A 126 5.69 3.39 -5.59
CA ASN A 126 6.07 2.07 -6.10
C ASN A 126 7.44 1.57 -5.61
N LEU A 127 7.82 1.89 -4.39
CA LEU A 127 8.96 1.28 -3.68
C LEU A 127 8.50 0.15 -2.74
N ASP A 128 7.20 0.01 -2.56
CA ASP A 128 6.48 -1.03 -1.83
C ASP A 128 5.02 -1.04 -2.31
N LEU A 129 4.13 -1.72 -1.60
CA LEU A 129 2.70 -1.76 -1.91
C LEU A 129 2.04 -0.38 -1.79
N SER A 130 2.32 0.33 -0.70
CA SER A 130 1.84 1.70 -0.41
C SER A 130 2.82 2.77 -0.87
N ASN A 131 2.40 4.03 -0.82
CA ASN A 131 3.24 5.19 -0.95
C ASN A 131 3.78 5.62 0.43
N MET A 132 4.93 6.28 0.45
CA MET A 132 5.40 7.01 1.62
C MET A 132 5.37 8.50 1.32
N THR A 133 4.65 9.29 2.12
CA THR A 133 4.56 10.73 1.95
C THR A 133 5.47 11.46 2.93
N ILE A 134 6.15 12.50 2.47
CA ILE A 134 7.05 13.33 3.25
C ILE A 134 6.59 14.77 3.17
N ILE A 135 6.33 15.40 4.31
CA ILE A 135 5.82 16.77 4.41
C ILE A 135 6.86 17.63 5.13
N GLU A 136 7.37 18.63 4.44
CA GLU A 136 8.32 19.60 5.01
C GLU A 136 7.59 20.61 5.87
N GLY A 137 7.99 20.71 7.13
CA GLY A 137 7.53 21.73 8.05
C GLY A 137 8.59 22.81 8.30
N LYS A 138 8.47 23.48 9.44
CA LYS A 138 9.34 24.61 9.81
C LYS A 138 10.75 24.15 10.23
N GLU A 139 10.85 23.05 10.99
CA GLU A 139 12.11 22.62 11.62
C GLU A 139 12.60 21.28 11.03
N GLY A 140 11.71 20.48 10.43
CA GLY A 140 12.04 19.17 9.93
C GLY A 140 11.02 18.64 8.91
N ILE A 141 10.78 17.35 8.99
CA ILE A 141 9.81 16.65 8.14
C ILE A 141 8.88 15.76 8.96
N THR A 142 7.65 15.65 8.48
CA THR A 142 6.69 14.64 8.92
C THR A 142 6.64 13.53 7.86
N VAL A 143 6.80 12.27 8.28
CA VAL A 143 6.67 11.11 7.39
C VAL A 143 5.30 10.48 7.62
N VAL A 144 4.54 10.28 6.55
CA VAL A 144 3.25 9.60 6.57
C VAL A 144 3.44 8.23 5.94
N ASP A 145 3.02 7.20 6.66
CA ASP A 145 3.00 5.79 6.24
C ASP A 145 4.35 5.28 5.70
N PRO A 146 5.23 4.83 6.59
CA PRO A 146 6.59 4.42 6.24
C PRO A 146 6.69 3.04 5.58
N LEU A 147 5.80 2.67 4.65
CA LEU A 147 5.84 1.42 3.86
C LEU A 147 5.71 0.13 4.70
N VAL A 148 5.89 -1.04 4.04
CA VAL A 148 5.81 -2.36 4.69
C VAL A 148 7.07 -2.69 5.48
N SER A 149 8.26 -2.40 4.94
CA SER A 149 9.52 -2.85 5.54
C SER A 149 10.50 -1.72 5.84
N ALA A 150 11.32 -1.93 6.88
CA ALA A 150 12.33 -0.97 7.29
C ALA A 150 13.35 -0.68 6.17
N GLU A 151 13.68 -1.69 5.38
CA GLU A 151 14.67 -1.58 4.32
C GLU A 151 14.14 -0.72 3.14
N THR A 152 12.88 -0.92 2.71
CA THR A 152 12.27 -0.09 1.67
C THR A 152 12.05 1.34 2.16
N ALA A 153 11.55 1.51 3.39
CA ALA A 153 11.38 2.83 4.00
C ALA A 153 12.71 3.60 4.07
N LYS A 154 13.80 2.93 4.48
CA LYS A 154 15.13 3.54 4.52
C LYS A 154 15.59 3.99 3.13
N VAL A 155 15.44 3.15 2.10
CA VAL A 155 15.82 3.51 0.73
C VAL A 155 14.99 4.68 0.20
N GLY A 156 13.70 4.74 0.54
CA GLY A 156 12.83 5.88 0.23
C GLY A 156 13.31 7.17 0.90
N MET A 157 13.67 7.12 2.18
CA MET A 157 14.23 8.27 2.90
C MET A 157 15.58 8.71 2.32
N ASP A 158 16.47 7.76 1.98
CA ASP A 158 17.76 8.07 1.35
C ASP A 158 17.55 8.77 -0.01
N LEU A 159 16.55 8.34 -0.82
CA LEU A 159 16.19 8.99 -2.08
C LEU A 159 15.69 10.42 -1.86
N TYR A 160 14.83 10.63 -0.88
CA TYR A 160 14.37 11.97 -0.50
C TYR A 160 15.54 12.86 -0.06
N TYR A 161 16.37 12.41 0.87
CA TYR A 161 17.52 13.18 1.39
C TYR A 161 18.52 13.55 0.30
N LYS A 162 18.79 12.65 -0.62
CA LYS A 162 19.68 12.89 -1.78
C LYS A 162 19.20 14.05 -2.65
N ASN A 163 17.89 14.23 -2.79
CA ASN A 163 17.29 15.21 -3.71
C ASN A 163 16.81 16.49 -3.03
N ARG A 164 16.47 16.43 -1.72
CA ARG A 164 15.88 17.56 -0.97
C ARG A 164 16.71 18.03 0.21
N GLY A 165 17.81 17.36 0.51
CA GLY A 165 18.65 17.66 1.66
C GLY A 165 18.20 16.95 2.93
N ASN A 166 19.14 16.84 3.87
CA ASN A 166 18.93 16.09 5.10
C ASN A 166 18.21 16.96 6.15
N LYS A 167 16.93 16.72 6.36
CA LYS A 167 16.10 17.34 7.40
C LYS A 167 15.75 16.31 8.47
N PRO A 168 15.71 16.67 9.77
CA PRO A 168 15.33 15.73 10.82
C PRO A 168 13.87 15.33 10.69
N VAL A 169 13.56 14.06 10.96
CA VAL A 169 12.17 13.63 11.15
C VAL A 169 11.71 14.11 12.52
N VAL A 170 10.64 14.88 12.57
CA VAL A 170 10.05 15.42 13.81
C VAL A 170 8.72 14.75 14.14
N ALA A 171 8.05 14.18 13.15
CA ALA A 171 6.83 13.41 13.35
C ALA A 171 6.70 12.26 12.34
N VAL A 172 5.96 11.22 12.74
CA VAL A 172 5.43 10.18 11.88
C VAL A 172 3.93 10.12 12.05
N ILE A 173 3.19 9.89 10.98
CA ILE A 173 1.72 9.71 11.03
C ILE A 173 1.41 8.35 10.40
N TYR A 174 0.71 7.49 11.12
CA TYR A 174 0.08 6.30 10.59
C TYR A 174 -1.36 6.63 10.25
N THR A 175 -1.74 6.51 8.98
CA THR A 175 -3.11 6.81 8.53
C THR A 175 -4.11 5.82 9.08
N HIS A 176 -3.73 4.55 9.11
CA HIS A 176 -4.58 3.45 9.56
C HIS A 176 -3.77 2.21 9.97
N SER A 177 -4.48 1.14 10.36
CA SER A 177 -3.89 -0.01 11.06
C SER A 177 -3.36 -1.14 10.17
N HIS A 178 -3.31 -1.00 8.85
CA HIS A 178 -2.72 -1.99 7.97
C HIS A 178 -1.19 -1.88 7.94
N VAL A 179 -0.53 -3.03 7.75
CA VAL A 179 0.92 -3.16 7.95
C VAL A 179 1.75 -2.36 6.94
N ASP A 180 1.25 -2.14 5.75
CA ASP A 180 1.92 -1.38 4.70
C ASP A 180 1.95 0.14 4.96
N HIS A 181 1.31 0.59 6.03
CA HIS A 181 1.29 1.99 6.45
C HIS A 181 2.13 2.28 7.71
N TYR A 182 2.68 1.23 8.35
CA TYR A 182 3.54 1.43 9.53
C TYR A 182 4.77 0.51 9.60
N GLY A 183 4.78 -0.58 8.82
CA GLY A 183 5.74 -1.68 9.00
C GLY A 183 7.20 -1.27 8.85
N GLY A 184 7.48 -0.26 8.05
CA GLY A 184 8.83 0.26 7.81
C GLY A 184 9.32 1.33 8.79
N VAL A 185 8.59 1.63 9.85
CA VAL A 185 8.88 2.79 10.73
C VAL A 185 10.29 2.84 11.29
N ARG A 186 10.93 1.69 11.57
CA ARG A 186 12.33 1.66 12.04
C ARG A 186 13.37 1.93 10.93
N GLY A 187 12.94 1.99 9.67
CA GLY A 187 13.74 2.52 8.56
C GLY A 187 13.74 4.05 8.49
N VAL A 188 12.82 4.70 9.22
CA VAL A 188 12.60 6.15 9.20
C VAL A 188 13.09 6.81 10.49
N VAL A 189 12.81 6.21 11.67
CA VAL A 189 13.13 6.77 12.98
C VAL A 189 13.67 5.72 13.94
N ASP A 190 14.53 6.17 14.85
CA ASP A 190 14.98 5.36 15.99
C ASP A 190 13.94 5.42 17.12
N GLU A 191 13.67 4.27 17.73
CA GLU A 191 12.75 4.19 18.88
C GLU A 191 13.22 5.03 20.07
N ALA A 192 14.53 5.23 20.19
CA ALA A 192 15.10 6.09 21.25
C ALA A 192 14.67 7.56 21.06
N ASP A 193 14.62 8.05 19.82
CA ASP A 193 14.17 9.41 19.53
C ASP A 193 12.66 9.58 19.81
N VAL A 194 11.85 8.53 19.57
CA VAL A 194 10.44 8.52 19.95
C VAL A 194 10.26 8.50 21.46
N LYS A 195 10.98 7.65 22.18
CA LYS A 195 10.93 7.55 23.66
C LYS A 195 11.39 8.83 24.35
N SER A 196 12.33 9.55 23.77
CA SER A 196 12.81 10.85 24.30
C SER A 196 11.84 12.01 24.01
N GLY A 197 10.82 11.80 23.19
CA GLY A 197 9.88 12.84 22.74
C GLY A 197 10.42 13.76 21.65
N LYS A 198 11.58 13.46 21.08
CA LYS A 198 12.18 14.18 19.95
C LYS A 198 11.36 13.95 18.66
N VAL A 199 10.81 12.75 18.48
CA VAL A 199 9.90 12.39 17.38
C VAL A 199 8.56 12.00 17.98
N LYS A 200 7.47 12.54 17.42
CA LYS A 200 6.10 12.17 17.79
C LYS A 200 5.52 11.22 16.75
N ILE A 201 4.77 10.21 17.19
CA ILE A 201 4.04 9.32 16.29
C ILE A 201 2.55 9.51 16.53
N TYR A 202 1.83 9.93 15.48
CA TYR A 202 0.39 10.13 15.49
C TYR A 202 -0.32 8.94 14.87
N ALA A 203 -1.47 8.53 15.41
CA ALA A 203 -2.32 7.51 14.84
C ALA A 203 -3.78 7.68 15.27
N PRO A 204 -4.77 7.12 14.53
CA PRO A 204 -6.16 7.15 14.95
C PRO A 204 -6.42 6.28 16.18
N SER A 205 -7.48 6.62 16.92
CA SER A 205 -7.96 5.81 18.06
C SER A 205 -8.22 4.36 17.65
N GLY A 206 -7.80 3.40 18.48
CA GLY A 206 -7.93 1.97 18.22
C GLY A 206 -6.81 1.37 17.33
N PHE A 207 -5.85 2.17 16.90
CA PHE A 207 -4.78 1.73 16.00
C PHE A 207 -4.02 0.50 16.52
N MET A 208 -3.52 0.54 17.76
CA MET A 208 -2.71 -0.56 18.30
C MET A 208 -3.49 -1.87 18.41
N GLU A 209 -4.75 -1.80 18.84
CA GLU A 209 -5.61 -2.97 18.94
C GLU A 209 -5.84 -3.61 17.57
N ALA A 210 -6.16 -2.82 16.56
CA ALA A 210 -6.39 -3.29 15.20
C ALA A 210 -5.13 -3.85 14.56
N ALA A 211 -4.01 -3.14 14.65
CA ALA A 211 -2.72 -3.56 14.09
C ALA A 211 -2.22 -4.88 14.69
N VAL A 212 -2.34 -5.04 16.02
CA VAL A 212 -1.95 -6.28 16.71
C VAL A 212 -2.90 -7.43 16.36
N ALA A 213 -4.22 -7.19 16.33
CA ALA A 213 -5.20 -8.22 16.02
C ALA A 213 -4.98 -8.81 14.61
N GLU A 214 -4.79 -7.98 13.61
CA GLU A 214 -4.64 -8.43 12.23
C GLU A 214 -3.25 -9.00 11.93
N ASN A 215 -2.18 -8.33 12.37
CA ASN A 215 -0.84 -8.65 11.88
C ASN A 215 -0.03 -9.55 12.83
N ILE A 216 -0.43 -9.67 14.11
CA ILE A 216 0.21 -10.57 15.08
C ILE A 216 -0.70 -11.76 15.38
N MET A 217 -1.91 -11.52 15.89
CA MET A 217 -2.82 -12.59 16.31
C MET A 217 -3.31 -13.44 15.13
N ALA A 218 -3.75 -12.82 14.04
CA ALA A 218 -4.23 -13.48 12.83
C ALA A 218 -3.16 -13.55 11.71
N GLY A 219 -1.97 -12.98 11.91
CA GLY A 219 -0.99 -12.69 10.89
C GLY A 219 -0.62 -13.87 9.99
N ASN A 220 -0.31 -15.03 10.55
CA ASN A 220 0.04 -16.23 9.77
C ASN A 220 -1.08 -16.72 8.85
N VAL A 221 -2.34 -16.64 9.31
CA VAL A 221 -3.50 -17.06 8.53
C VAL A 221 -3.79 -16.04 7.44
N MET A 222 -3.74 -14.76 7.78
CA MET A 222 -3.98 -13.67 6.86
C MET A 222 -2.91 -13.60 5.77
N SER A 223 -1.62 -13.78 6.11
CA SER A 223 -0.52 -13.82 5.13
C SER A 223 -0.69 -14.94 4.11
N ARG A 224 -1.08 -16.14 4.55
CA ARG A 224 -1.36 -17.25 3.62
C ARG A 224 -2.55 -16.97 2.70
N ARG A 225 -3.62 -16.36 3.21
CA ARG A 225 -4.78 -15.98 2.41
C ARG A 225 -4.47 -14.83 1.47
N ALA A 226 -3.61 -13.89 1.87
CA ALA A 226 -3.15 -12.78 1.05
C ALA A 226 -2.48 -13.29 -0.25
N SER A 227 -1.81 -14.44 -0.23
CA SER A 227 -1.24 -15.05 -1.44
C SER A 227 -2.27 -15.34 -2.53
N TYR A 228 -3.49 -15.69 -2.16
CA TYR A 228 -4.60 -15.85 -3.11
C TYR A 228 -5.19 -14.52 -3.59
N MET A 229 -5.14 -13.49 -2.74
CA MET A 229 -5.66 -12.17 -3.07
C MET A 229 -4.72 -11.39 -3.99
N TYR A 230 -3.43 -11.39 -3.68
CA TYR A 230 -2.43 -10.59 -4.39
C TYR A 230 -1.70 -11.37 -5.50
N GLY A 231 -1.76 -12.70 -5.49
CA GLY A 231 -1.04 -13.53 -6.45
C GLY A 231 0.49 -13.45 -6.31
N ASN A 232 1.01 -13.01 -5.16
CA ASN A 232 2.44 -12.78 -4.93
C ASN A 232 3.32 -14.03 -4.94
N LEU A 233 2.74 -15.23 -5.03
CA LEU A 233 3.45 -16.47 -5.26
C LEU A 233 3.59 -16.82 -6.75
N LEU A 234 2.90 -16.09 -7.63
CA LEU A 234 3.04 -16.25 -9.07
C LEU A 234 4.24 -15.44 -9.55
N LYS A 235 4.84 -15.90 -10.64
CA LYS A 235 5.91 -15.16 -11.28
C LYS A 235 5.38 -13.81 -11.82
N PRO A 236 6.09 -12.70 -11.64
CA PRO A 236 5.76 -11.44 -12.30
C PRO A 236 5.96 -11.56 -13.81
N ASP A 237 4.90 -11.81 -14.55
CA ASP A 237 4.83 -11.83 -16.02
C ASP A 237 3.36 -11.76 -16.51
N ALA A 238 3.17 -11.73 -17.83
CA ALA A 238 1.86 -11.63 -18.48
C ALA A 238 0.92 -12.83 -18.23
N THR A 239 1.43 -13.97 -17.79
CA THR A 239 0.67 -15.20 -17.49
C THR A 239 0.60 -15.49 -16.00
N GLY A 240 1.28 -14.70 -15.19
CA GLY A 240 1.37 -14.81 -13.75
C GLY A 240 0.76 -13.60 -13.04
N GLN A 241 1.59 -12.82 -12.33
CA GLN A 241 1.15 -11.68 -11.54
C GLN A 241 1.58 -10.36 -12.19
N VAL A 242 0.65 -9.44 -12.39
CA VAL A 242 0.89 -8.11 -12.99
C VAL A 242 0.71 -6.95 -12.01
N GLY A 243 0.32 -7.24 -10.78
CA GLY A 243 0.12 -6.26 -9.71
C GLY A 243 -0.99 -6.66 -8.76
N ALA A 244 -1.16 -5.90 -7.70
CA ALA A 244 -2.18 -6.09 -6.67
C ALA A 244 -3.36 -5.10 -6.81
N GLY A 245 -3.34 -4.23 -7.83
CA GLY A 245 -4.38 -3.21 -8.07
C GLY A 245 -4.14 -1.90 -7.32
N LEU A 246 -3.79 -1.97 -6.04
CA LEU A 246 -3.45 -0.81 -5.21
C LEU A 246 -1.94 -0.50 -5.16
N GLY A 247 -1.14 -1.46 -5.58
CA GLY A 247 0.31 -1.39 -5.71
C GLY A 247 0.80 -2.57 -6.54
N THR A 248 2.10 -2.74 -6.73
CA THR A 248 2.64 -3.88 -7.48
C THR A 248 2.67 -5.15 -6.64
N THR A 249 3.33 -5.12 -5.49
CA THR A 249 3.43 -6.22 -4.53
C THR A 249 3.94 -5.70 -3.18
N THR A 250 3.98 -6.55 -2.16
CA THR A 250 4.57 -6.23 -0.86
C THR A 250 6.06 -6.54 -0.85
N SER A 251 6.86 -5.71 -0.19
CA SER A 251 8.26 -6.04 0.11
C SER A 251 8.35 -7.23 1.08
N ALA A 252 9.46 -7.96 1.02
CA ALA A 252 9.74 -9.14 1.86
C ALA A 252 10.78 -8.84 2.94
N GLY A 253 10.78 -7.60 3.47
CA GLY A 253 11.74 -7.12 4.45
C GLY A 253 11.27 -7.23 5.90
N THR A 254 11.94 -6.48 6.77
CA THR A 254 11.69 -6.47 8.21
C THR A 254 10.50 -5.58 8.55
N VAL A 255 9.40 -6.20 8.96
CA VAL A 255 8.21 -5.50 9.46
C VAL A 255 8.42 -5.11 10.92
N THR A 256 8.19 -3.86 11.23
CA THR A 256 8.40 -3.27 12.55
C THR A 256 7.17 -2.49 13.01
N LEU A 257 7.12 -2.14 14.28
CA LEU A 257 6.11 -1.26 14.84
C LEU A 257 6.71 -0.48 16.01
N ILE A 258 6.49 0.82 16.06
CA ILE A 258 6.70 1.66 17.22
C ILE A 258 5.34 2.20 17.63
N ALA A 259 4.95 2.02 18.88
CA ALA A 259 3.64 2.46 19.36
C ALA A 259 3.46 3.97 19.19
N PRO A 260 2.29 4.44 18.75
CA PRO A 260 1.99 5.87 18.68
C PRO A 260 2.13 6.55 20.03
N THR A 261 2.65 7.78 20.03
CA THR A 261 2.76 8.64 21.22
C THR A 261 1.59 9.62 21.35
N ASN A 262 0.93 9.89 20.23
CA ASN A 262 -0.15 10.86 20.11
C ASN A 262 -1.33 10.22 19.39
N ILE A 263 -2.47 10.14 20.05
CA ILE A 263 -3.68 9.53 19.50
C ILE A 263 -4.65 10.63 19.08
N ILE A 264 -5.16 10.52 17.86
CA ILE A 264 -6.30 11.32 17.39
C ILE A 264 -7.56 10.63 17.88
N GLU A 265 -8.19 11.22 18.90
CA GLU A 265 -9.32 10.60 19.62
C GLU A 265 -10.69 11.12 19.18
N LYS A 266 -10.72 12.29 18.55
CA LYS A 266 -11.98 12.98 18.23
C LYS A 266 -12.02 13.40 16.78
N ASP A 267 -13.17 13.22 16.15
CA ASP A 267 -13.45 13.84 14.88
C ASP A 267 -13.37 15.38 15.00
N GLY A 268 -12.68 16.03 14.09
CA GLY A 268 -12.43 17.45 14.13
C GLY A 268 -11.28 17.88 15.04
N GLN A 269 -10.51 16.96 15.57
CA GLN A 269 -9.29 17.30 16.31
C GLN A 269 -8.30 18.00 15.36
N LYS A 270 -7.78 19.15 15.82
CA LYS A 270 -6.75 19.88 15.10
C LYS A 270 -5.42 19.78 15.85
N GLU A 271 -4.35 19.54 15.08
CA GLU A 271 -2.98 19.53 15.60
C GLU A 271 -2.13 20.48 14.77
N ILE A 272 -1.18 21.14 15.43
CA ILE A 272 -0.11 21.87 14.75
C ILE A 272 1.12 20.99 14.78
N ILE A 273 1.50 20.45 13.63
CA ILE A 273 2.67 19.59 13.48
C ILE A 273 3.71 20.34 12.65
N ASP A 274 4.82 20.68 13.26
CA ASP A 274 5.93 21.40 12.65
C ASP A 274 5.52 22.67 11.86
N GLY A 275 4.56 23.42 12.42
CA GLY A 275 4.09 24.69 11.86
C GLY A 275 2.98 24.59 10.81
N LEU A 276 2.50 23.39 10.51
CA LEU A 276 1.35 23.14 9.64
C LEU A 276 0.12 22.73 10.44
N THR A 277 -1.06 23.16 10.04
CA THR A 277 -2.34 22.87 10.69
C THR A 277 -3.01 21.66 10.05
N TYR A 278 -3.14 20.59 10.80
CA TYR A 278 -3.82 19.34 10.42
C TYR A 278 -5.20 19.30 11.06
N ASP A 279 -6.22 19.18 10.24
CA ASP A 279 -7.63 19.04 10.64
C ASP A 279 -8.07 17.60 10.41
N PHE A 280 -8.06 16.77 11.48
CA PHE A 280 -8.29 15.33 11.41
C PHE A 280 -9.77 14.96 11.39
N MET A 281 -10.10 13.89 10.67
CA MET A 281 -11.41 13.24 10.64
C MET A 281 -11.22 11.72 10.82
N LEU A 282 -11.87 11.16 11.83
CA LEU A 282 -11.85 9.71 12.07
C LEU A 282 -12.81 8.99 11.13
N ALA A 283 -12.37 7.87 10.58
CA ALA A 283 -13.13 7.02 9.67
C ALA A 283 -13.08 5.52 10.07
N PRO A 284 -13.40 5.17 11.33
CA PRO A 284 -13.25 3.79 11.79
C PRO A 284 -14.19 2.84 11.06
N GLY A 285 -13.65 1.69 10.60
CA GLY A 285 -14.41 0.66 9.89
C GLY A 285 -14.69 0.97 8.42
N SER A 286 -14.06 2.00 7.86
CA SER A 286 -14.03 2.27 6.42
C SER A 286 -13.10 1.26 5.71
N GLU A 287 -11.93 1.65 5.28
CA GLU A 287 -10.96 0.72 4.69
C GLU A 287 -10.32 -0.16 5.78
N ALA A 288 -9.99 0.42 6.95
CA ALA A 288 -9.46 -0.30 8.10
C ALA A 288 -10.33 -0.12 9.36
N PRO A 289 -10.18 -1.02 10.36
CA PRO A 289 -10.88 -0.88 11.65
C PRO A 289 -10.57 0.43 12.37
N SER A 290 -9.36 0.95 12.21
CA SER A 290 -8.89 2.21 12.77
C SER A 290 -8.24 3.00 11.64
N GLU A 291 -8.85 4.12 11.27
CA GLU A 291 -8.47 4.93 10.13
C GLU A 291 -8.82 6.40 10.34
N MET A 292 -8.06 7.31 9.71
CA MET A 292 -8.29 8.74 9.71
C MET A 292 -7.85 9.40 8.41
N LEU A 293 -8.60 10.42 8.02
CA LEU A 293 -8.28 11.36 6.95
C LEU A 293 -7.95 12.71 7.59
N TRP A 294 -7.30 13.62 6.84
CA TRP A 294 -7.11 15.00 7.30
C TRP A 294 -6.94 15.99 6.16
N TYR A 295 -7.07 17.26 6.52
CA TYR A 295 -6.82 18.39 5.64
C TYR A 295 -5.67 19.22 6.21
N ILE A 296 -4.73 19.62 5.36
CA ILE A 296 -3.64 20.53 5.71
C ILE A 296 -4.01 21.91 5.18
N GLU A 297 -4.30 22.86 6.10
CA GLU A 297 -4.85 24.16 5.75
C GLU A 297 -3.92 24.97 4.85
N GLU A 298 -2.63 25.03 5.16
CA GLU A 298 -1.62 25.81 4.45
C GLU A 298 -1.32 25.24 3.05
N LYS A 299 -1.60 23.97 2.84
CA LYS A 299 -1.37 23.27 1.57
C LYS A 299 -2.64 23.09 0.74
N LYS A 300 -3.81 23.40 1.29
CA LYS A 300 -5.15 23.13 0.69
C LYS A 300 -5.28 21.68 0.22
N LEU A 301 -4.74 20.76 1.00
CA LEU A 301 -4.54 19.38 0.63
C LEU A 301 -5.33 18.45 1.56
N ILE A 302 -6.13 17.55 0.96
CA ILE A 302 -6.73 16.42 1.65
C ILE A 302 -5.78 15.23 1.53
N GLU A 303 -5.44 14.63 2.67
CA GLU A 303 -4.87 13.29 2.75
C GLU A 303 -6.00 12.32 3.10
N SER A 304 -6.28 11.39 2.20
CA SER A 304 -7.43 10.50 2.29
C SER A 304 -7.09 9.06 2.72
N ALA A 305 -5.90 8.84 3.25
CA ALA A 305 -5.44 7.53 3.69
C ALA A 305 -5.56 6.48 2.56
N GLU A 306 -6.44 5.50 2.71
CA GLU A 306 -6.82 4.57 1.65
C GLU A 306 -8.31 4.67 1.29
N ASP A 307 -9.06 5.57 1.97
CA ASP A 307 -10.50 5.74 1.80
C ASP A 307 -10.92 6.25 0.42
N VAL A 308 -10.06 7.05 -0.24
CA VAL A 308 -10.32 7.59 -1.58
C VAL A 308 -9.08 7.46 -2.44
N THR A 309 -9.06 6.44 -3.26
CA THR A 309 -8.00 6.15 -4.24
C THR A 309 -8.54 6.19 -5.67
N HIS A 310 -7.70 5.91 -6.69
CA HIS A 310 -8.15 5.89 -8.09
C HIS A 310 -8.80 4.56 -8.52
N THR A 311 -9.08 3.68 -7.58
CA THR A 311 -9.87 2.46 -7.79
C THR A 311 -10.94 2.36 -6.70
N LEU A 312 -12.09 1.77 -7.02
CA LEU A 312 -13.07 1.43 -6.00
C LEU A 312 -12.53 0.27 -5.16
N HIS A 313 -12.37 0.49 -3.88
CA HIS A 313 -11.83 -0.50 -2.96
C HIS A 313 -12.86 -1.61 -2.66
N ASN A 314 -12.40 -2.84 -2.43
CA ASN A 314 -13.27 -3.93 -2.01
C ASN A 314 -13.75 -3.75 -0.56
N THR A 315 -15.01 -4.09 -0.30
CA THR A 315 -15.56 -4.12 1.07
C THR A 315 -15.30 -5.44 1.79
N TYR A 316 -14.99 -6.50 1.05
CA TYR A 316 -14.64 -7.82 1.56
C TYR A 316 -13.26 -8.24 1.05
N SER A 317 -12.40 -8.73 1.93
CA SER A 317 -11.03 -9.15 1.61
C SER A 317 -10.87 -10.66 1.79
N LEU A 318 -10.41 -11.37 0.74
CA LEU A 318 -10.03 -12.79 0.83
C LEU A 318 -8.90 -13.04 1.83
N ARG A 319 -8.10 -12.03 2.14
CA ARG A 319 -7.09 -12.05 3.20
C ARG A 319 -7.71 -12.39 4.55
N GLY A 320 -9.00 -12.05 4.77
CA GLY A 320 -9.73 -12.30 6.01
C GLY A 320 -9.65 -11.15 7.00
N ALA A 321 -9.36 -9.94 6.53
CA ALA A 321 -9.53 -8.74 7.30
C ALA A 321 -10.99 -8.54 7.72
N LYS A 322 -11.22 -7.73 8.74
CA LYS A 322 -12.57 -7.35 9.16
C LYS A 322 -13.33 -6.74 7.97
N ILE A 323 -14.62 -7.09 7.83
CA ILE A 323 -15.45 -6.55 6.77
C ILE A 323 -15.53 -5.03 6.91
N ARG A 324 -15.33 -4.33 5.82
CA ARG A 324 -15.46 -2.88 5.71
C ARG A 324 -16.92 -2.48 5.62
N GLU A 325 -17.27 -1.41 6.29
CA GLU A 325 -18.65 -0.94 6.40
C GLU A 325 -18.96 0.12 5.33
N PRO A 326 -19.54 -0.25 4.17
CA PRO A 326 -19.66 0.68 3.04
C PRO A 326 -20.57 1.89 3.34
N LEU A 327 -21.59 1.73 4.18
CA LEU A 327 -22.47 2.84 4.51
C LEU A 327 -21.79 3.91 5.40
N PRO A 328 -21.12 3.59 6.53
CA PRO A 328 -20.30 4.55 7.22
C PRO A 328 -19.20 5.14 6.33
N TRP A 329 -18.51 4.33 5.53
CA TRP A 329 -17.46 4.79 4.62
C TRP A 329 -17.97 5.88 3.66
N SER A 330 -19.08 5.64 2.98
CA SER A 330 -19.68 6.67 2.10
C SER A 330 -20.06 7.96 2.87
N LYS A 331 -20.45 7.83 4.15
CA LYS A 331 -20.73 9.00 5.01
C LYS A 331 -19.47 9.77 5.38
N TYR A 332 -18.34 9.08 5.62
CA TYR A 332 -17.06 9.75 5.87
C TYR A 332 -16.60 10.52 4.64
N ILE A 333 -16.67 9.92 3.45
CA ILE A 333 -16.36 10.63 2.20
C ILE A 333 -17.30 11.85 2.02
N ASN A 334 -18.59 11.69 2.30
CA ASN A 334 -19.53 12.81 2.25
C ASN A 334 -19.17 13.91 3.27
N ALA A 335 -18.76 13.55 4.48
CA ALA A 335 -18.31 14.50 5.49
C ALA A 335 -17.05 15.25 5.03
N ALA A 336 -16.10 14.58 4.38
CA ALA A 336 -14.93 15.21 3.77
C ALA A 336 -15.32 16.23 2.68
N ILE A 337 -16.29 15.89 1.82
CA ILE A 337 -16.83 16.83 0.81
C ILE A 337 -17.43 18.08 1.49
N VAL A 338 -18.26 17.90 2.52
CA VAL A 338 -18.90 19.00 3.24
C VAL A 338 -17.90 19.87 3.99
N ARG A 339 -16.87 19.26 4.57
CA ARG A 339 -15.91 19.94 5.45
C ARG A 339 -14.79 20.63 4.69
N TRP A 340 -14.32 20.03 3.61
CA TRP A 340 -13.11 20.47 2.90
C TRP A 340 -13.31 20.70 1.39
N GLY A 341 -14.42 20.23 0.81
CA GLY A 341 -14.63 20.22 -0.63
C GLY A 341 -14.64 21.59 -1.29
N ASP A 342 -15.03 22.65 -0.57
CA ASP A 342 -15.06 24.03 -1.07
C ASP A 342 -13.68 24.71 -1.08
N LYS A 343 -12.68 24.15 -0.41
CA LYS A 343 -11.37 24.75 -0.19
C LYS A 343 -10.17 23.88 -0.58
N ALA A 344 -10.39 22.57 -0.78
CA ALA A 344 -9.32 21.67 -1.16
C ALA A 344 -8.95 21.85 -2.64
N GLU A 345 -7.66 21.98 -2.92
CA GLU A 345 -7.11 22.07 -4.27
C GLU A 345 -6.38 20.77 -4.68
N ILE A 346 -6.06 19.93 -3.70
CA ILE A 346 -5.30 18.68 -3.90
C ILE A 346 -5.93 17.61 -3.02
N ILE A 347 -6.04 16.40 -3.55
CA ILE A 347 -6.26 15.17 -2.77
C ILE A 347 -5.18 14.16 -3.13
N MET A 348 -4.63 13.53 -2.12
CA MET A 348 -3.72 12.39 -2.26
C MET A 348 -4.11 11.27 -1.30
N ALA A 349 -3.60 10.09 -1.56
CA ALA A 349 -3.76 8.89 -0.75
C ALA A 349 -2.42 8.17 -0.61
N GLN A 350 -2.35 7.17 0.25
CA GLN A 350 -1.16 6.36 0.43
C GLN A 350 -1.05 5.21 -0.60
N HIS A 351 -1.94 5.22 -1.59
CA HIS A 351 -1.85 4.45 -2.82
C HIS A 351 -2.14 5.34 -4.02
N HIS A 352 -1.64 4.94 -5.19
CA HIS A 352 -1.83 5.63 -6.47
C HIS A 352 -1.19 7.02 -6.51
N TRP A 353 -1.73 7.93 -7.31
CA TRP A 353 -1.23 9.28 -7.60
C TRP A 353 -2.23 10.33 -7.12
N PRO A 354 -1.80 11.57 -6.88
CA PRO A 354 -2.70 12.64 -6.44
C PRO A 354 -3.61 13.16 -7.56
N THR A 355 -4.65 13.88 -7.16
CA THR A 355 -5.53 14.65 -8.04
C THR A 355 -5.45 16.14 -7.68
N TRP A 356 -5.36 17.01 -8.69
CA TRP A 356 -5.24 18.46 -8.54
C TRP A 356 -6.43 19.19 -9.16
N GLY A 357 -6.75 20.36 -8.59
CA GLY A 357 -7.85 21.22 -8.95
C GLY A 357 -9.12 20.90 -8.20
N ASN A 358 -9.72 21.91 -7.58
CA ASN A 358 -10.88 21.76 -6.68
C ASN A 358 -12.02 20.93 -7.29
N GLU A 359 -12.42 21.24 -8.53
CA GLU A 359 -13.48 20.49 -9.21
C GLU A 359 -13.14 19.00 -9.35
N ASN A 360 -11.90 18.66 -9.74
CA ASN A 360 -11.44 17.29 -9.88
C ASN A 360 -11.40 16.56 -8.54
N VAL A 361 -10.95 17.24 -7.48
CA VAL A 361 -10.94 16.74 -6.10
C VAL A 361 -12.35 16.36 -5.66
N VAL A 362 -13.31 17.29 -5.85
CA VAL A 362 -14.71 17.06 -5.48
C VAL A 362 -15.34 15.96 -6.34
N ASN A 363 -15.01 15.87 -7.62
CA ASN A 363 -15.51 14.82 -8.51
C ASN A 363 -14.94 13.44 -8.11
N LEU A 364 -13.65 13.33 -7.75
CA LEU A 364 -13.07 12.11 -7.24
C LEU A 364 -13.78 11.65 -5.95
N LEU A 365 -13.91 12.54 -4.96
CA LEU A 365 -14.66 12.27 -3.73
C LEU A 365 -16.09 11.79 -4.01
N LYS A 366 -16.82 12.45 -4.91
CA LYS A 366 -18.19 12.07 -5.29
C LYS A 366 -18.26 10.70 -5.98
N SER A 367 -17.25 10.34 -6.77
CA SER A 367 -17.20 9.05 -7.48
C SER A 367 -16.95 7.87 -6.54
N GLN A 368 -16.29 8.09 -5.41
CA GLN A 368 -15.99 7.07 -4.40
C GLN A 368 -17.08 6.97 -3.31
N ARG A 369 -17.87 8.01 -3.12
CA ARG A 369 -18.98 8.05 -2.18
C ARG A 369 -20.14 7.18 -2.64
#